data_1565ede84a1aa7b61a01f6ec5004e0c0
#
_entry.id   1565ede84a1aa7b61a01f6ec5004e0c0
#
_cell.length_a   1.000
_cell.length_b   1.000
_cell.length_c   1.000
_cell.angle_alpha   90.00
_cell.angle_beta   90.00
_cell.angle_gamma   90.00
#
_symmetry.space_group_name_H-M   'P 1'
#
loop_
_entity.id
_entity.type
_entity.pdbx_description
1 polymer ?
#
loop_
_entity_poly.entity_id
_entity_poly.type
_entity_poly.pdbx_seq_one_letter_code
_entity_poly.pdbx_strand_id
1 'polypeptide(L)'
;MSNLGSKDFKIEDFYRVESFEDLFGNSEAISKVRMFAAEIKAGKKRRPLLLYGPSGTGKTSLVLLLARIEGWNVIEFNASDYRDKDSITMKLLPASTSSTLFGNKNIIFLDEIDELATRFDKGANSAIIELIEKSKHPIIFTANDRWSQKISFLRDKVDYVEFKKLGKLELENLINHICKKFGAEISKDNVEVIVQMSNGDARSAINDLFAVLGSTEDAYDIIGIRDRKIDVFNLLDHIFLANSFAGPLRALASTDLENDMVMNWIEENIPARYLYDKDLAKGLDMLSYASLFYNLASKSQYYTYWRYANAFMASGVALAKTRTASVSQRYAFPRIIKQLSGTKASRNQALSIASKLQRVLHSSRRRLVHYEMKVLAQLVRKEIEAGATKDNIYDLMEYSYGLAKAETEFLASY
;
A
#
# COMPACT_ATOMS: atom_id res chain seq x y z
N MET A 1 8.81 -35.69 -19.35
CA MET A 1 8.60 -34.24 -19.21
C MET A 1 9.70 -33.69 -18.30
N SER A 2 10.87 -33.49 -18.82
CA SER A 2 12.08 -33.07 -18.14
C SER A 2 12.54 -31.76 -18.79
N ASN A 3 12.89 -30.77 -17.97
CA ASN A 3 13.47 -29.46 -18.25
C ASN A 3 12.50 -28.27 -18.26
N LEU A 4 12.01 -27.89 -17.07
CA LEU A 4 11.63 -26.52 -16.76
C LEU A 4 12.59 -26.00 -15.68
N GLY A 5 13.87 -25.85 -16.06
CA GLY A 5 14.90 -25.21 -15.23
C GLY A 5 14.79 -23.68 -15.35
N SER A 6 14.68 -23.01 -14.22
CA SER A 6 15.02 -21.60 -13.92
C SER A 6 15.23 -20.66 -15.12
N LYS A 7 14.15 -20.11 -15.63
CA LYS A 7 14.08 -18.81 -16.29
C LYS A 7 12.95 -18.04 -15.60
N ASP A 8 13.14 -16.74 -15.39
CA ASP A 8 12.11 -15.81 -14.91
C ASP A 8 10.95 -15.79 -15.91
N PHE A 9 10.01 -16.72 -15.73
CA PHE A 9 8.83 -16.82 -16.59
C PHE A 9 7.76 -15.84 -16.06
N LYS A 10 7.32 -14.94 -16.94
CA LYS A 10 6.16 -14.10 -16.65
C LYS A 10 4.87 -14.92 -16.83
N ILE A 11 3.87 -14.68 -15.99
CA ILE A 11 2.54 -15.34 -16.06
C ILE A 11 1.93 -15.26 -17.46
N GLU A 12 2.15 -14.14 -18.14
CA GLU A 12 1.67 -13.86 -19.48
C GLU A 12 2.19 -14.85 -20.53
N ASP A 13 3.32 -15.52 -20.23
CA ASP A 13 3.89 -16.56 -21.09
C ASP A 13 3.14 -17.90 -20.96
N PHE A 14 2.40 -18.11 -19.83
CA PHE A 14 1.72 -19.38 -19.55
C PHE A 14 0.21 -19.32 -19.73
N TYR A 15 -0.45 -18.23 -19.29
CA TYR A 15 -1.89 -18.10 -19.39
C TYR A 15 -2.26 -16.75 -19.97
N ARG A 16 -2.78 -16.78 -21.20
CA ARG A 16 -3.30 -15.61 -21.88
C ARG A 16 -4.81 -15.76 -22.05
N VAL A 17 -5.55 -14.72 -21.65
CA VAL A 17 -7.00 -14.64 -21.86
C VAL A 17 -7.25 -14.46 -23.36
N GLU A 18 -7.90 -15.42 -24.00
CA GLU A 18 -8.16 -15.43 -25.45
C GLU A 18 -9.61 -15.18 -25.82
N SER A 19 -10.53 -15.51 -24.91
CA SER A 19 -11.96 -15.34 -25.07
C SER A 19 -12.61 -14.79 -23.79
N PHE A 20 -13.88 -14.37 -23.89
CA PHE A 20 -14.64 -13.95 -22.70
C PHE A 20 -14.92 -15.12 -21.74
N GLU A 21 -14.83 -16.35 -22.20
CA GLU A 21 -15.00 -17.56 -21.40
C GLU A 21 -13.81 -17.82 -20.47
N ASP A 22 -12.65 -17.24 -20.80
CA ASP A 22 -11.46 -17.27 -19.96
C ASP A 22 -11.48 -16.24 -18.80
N LEU A 23 -12.49 -15.37 -18.78
CA LEU A 23 -12.70 -14.38 -17.72
C LEU A 23 -13.75 -14.87 -16.73
N PHE A 24 -13.33 -15.02 -15.50
CA PHE A 24 -14.17 -15.49 -14.40
C PHE A 24 -14.56 -14.33 -13.48
N GLY A 25 -15.83 -14.34 -13.04
CA GLY A 25 -16.37 -13.27 -12.19
C GLY A 25 -16.62 -11.96 -12.92
N ASN A 26 -17.09 -10.97 -12.19
CA ASN A 26 -17.34 -9.61 -12.68
C ASN A 26 -18.19 -9.52 -13.96
N SER A 27 -19.18 -10.43 -14.15
CA SER A 27 -19.99 -10.54 -15.35
C SER A 27 -20.72 -9.24 -15.74
N GLU A 28 -21.18 -8.48 -14.73
CA GLU A 28 -21.83 -7.17 -14.95
C GLU A 28 -20.81 -6.15 -15.52
N ALA A 29 -19.59 -6.12 -14.98
CA ALA A 29 -18.52 -5.25 -15.47
C ALA A 29 -18.13 -5.61 -16.90
N ILE A 30 -17.96 -6.88 -17.20
CA ILE A 30 -17.67 -7.40 -18.55
C ILE A 30 -18.77 -6.98 -19.52
N SER A 31 -20.06 -7.13 -19.13
CA SER A 31 -21.19 -6.72 -19.94
C SER A 31 -21.18 -5.22 -20.26
N LYS A 32 -20.91 -4.36 -19.26
CA LYS A 32 -20.81 -2.90 -19.45
C LYS A 32 -19.70 -2.52 -20.42
N VAL A 33 -18.53 -3.17 -20.31
CA VAL A 33 -17.39 -2.90 -21.21
C VAL A 33 -17.71 -3.39 -22.64
N ARG A 34 -18.38 -4.52 -22.80
CA ARG A 34 -18.86 -4.98 -24.13
C ARG A 34 -19.89 -4.03 -24.74
N MET A 35 -20.82 -3.50 -23.94
CA MET A 35 -21.78 -2.48 -24.40
C MET A 35 -21.06 -1.21 -24.86
N PHE A 36 -20.08 -0.75 -24.08
CA PHE A 36 -19.24 0.39 -24.46
C PHE A 36 -18.60 0.17 -25.83
N ALA A 37 -17.99 -0.99 -26.08
CA ALA A 37 -17.38 -1.31 -27.36
C ALA A 37 -18.41 -1.34 -28.51
N ALA A 38 -19.56 -1.94 -28.30
CA ALA A 38 -20.65 -2.00 -29.30
C ALA A 38 -21.12 -0.58 -29.68
N GLU A 39 -21.24 0.33 -28.72
CA GLU A 39 -21.65 1.71 -28.99
C GLU A 39 -20.56 2.51 -29.73
N ILE A 40 -19.29 2.29 -29.43
CA ILE A 40 -18.18 2.86 -30.19
C ILE A 40 -18.19 2.35 -31.64
N LYS A 41 -18.46 1.05 -31.86
CA LYS A 41 -18.64 0.49 -33.22
C LYS A 41 -19.78 1.14 -33.98
N ALA A 42 -20.91 1.39 -33.30
CA ALA A 42 -22.04 2.10 -33.85
C ALA A 42 -21.82 3.58 -34.14
N GLY A 43 -20.60 4.09 -33.91
CA GLY A 43 -20.20 5.50 -34.14
C GLY A 43 -20.66 6.47 -33.05
N LYS A 44 -21.18 5.99 -31.93
CA LYS A 44 -21.58 6.85 -30.83
C LYS A 44 -20.33 7.37 -30.09
N LYS A 45 -20.27 8.67 -29.87
CA LYS A 45 -19.24 9.26 -29.01
C LYS A 45 -19.59 8.98 -27.54
N ARG A 46 -18.68 8.38 -26.81
CA ARG A 46 -18.85 8.03 -25.40
C ARG A 46 -17.82 8.74 -24.53
N ARG A 47 -18.16 8.94 -23.25
CA ARG A 47 -17.19 9.37 -22.25
C ARG A 47 -16.14 8.27 -22.08
N PRO A 48 -14.90 8.61 -21.72
CA PRO A 48 -13.92 7.61 -21.32
C PRO A 48 -14.44 6.70 -20.22
N LEU A 49 -13.96 5.46 -20.19
CA LEU A 49 -14.34 4.47 -19.20
C LEU A 49 -13.24 4.31 -18.16
N LEU A 50 -13.59 4.33 -16.87
CA LEU A 50 -12.67 4.01 -15.78
C LEU A 50 -13.08 2.69 -15.14
N LEU A 51 -12.23 1.65 -15.33
CA LEU A 51 -12.36 0.37 -14.66
C LEU A 51 -11.63 0.46 -13.33
N TYR A 52 -12.34 0.29 -12.21
CA TYR A 52 -11.72 0.40 -10.89
C TYR A 52 -12.02 -0.83 -10.02
N GLY A 53 -11.12 -1.13 -9.09
CA GLY A 53 -11.24 -2.24 -8.16
C GLY A 53 -9.90 -2.88 -7.83
N PRO A 54 -9.85 -3.88 -6.93
CA PRO A 54 -8.62 -4.50 -6.45
C PRO A 54 -7.75 -5.05 -7.59
N SER A 55 -6.43 -5.18 -7.33
CA SER A 55 -5.50 -5.84 -8.25
C SER A 55 -5.92 -7.29 -8.53
N GLY A 56 -5.47 -7.85 -9.66
CA GLY A 56 -5.73 -9.25 -10.01
C GLY A 56 -7.19 -9.61 -10.31
N THR A 57 -8.08 -8.63 -10.55
CA THR A 57 -9.51 -8.89 -10.85
C THR A 57 -9.83 -8.92 -12.35
N GLY A 58 -8.81 -8.81 -13.23
CA GLY A 58 -8.95 -8.95 -14.67
C GLY A 58 -9.20 -7.65 -15.45
N LYS A 59 -9.02 -6.45 -14.86
CA LYS A 59 -9.25 -5.15 -15.52
C LYS A 59 -8.43 -5.01 -16.81
N THR A 60 -7.12 -5.09 -16.72
CA THR A 60 -6.17 -4.98 -17.84
C THR A 60 -6.41 -6.08 -18.88
N SER A 61 -6.61 -7.33 -18.43
CA SER A 61 -6.87 -8.48 -19.29
C SER A 61 -8.15 -8.30 -20.12
N LEU A 62 -9.21 -7.72 -19.54
CA LEU A 62 -10.45 -7.45 -20.27
C LEU A 62 -10.25 -6.39 -21.37
N VAL A 63 -9.50 -5.32 -21.10
CA VAL A 63 -9.25 -4.27 -22.10
C VAL A 63 -8.44 -4.82 -23.28
N LEU A 64 -7.40 -5.59 -23.00
CA LEU A 64 -6.56 -6.21 -24.03
C LEU A 64 -7.33 -7.25 -24.86
N LEU A 65 -8.17 -8.06 -24.19
CA LEU A 65 -9.05 -9.02 -24.86
C LEU A 65 -10.04 -8.29 -25.76
N LEU A 66 -10.71 -7.26 -25.25
CA LEU A 66 -11.67 -6.47 -26.00
C LEU A 66 -11.04 -5.90 -27.29
N ALA A 67 -9.90 -5.27 -27.15
CA ALA A 67 -9.19 -4.68 -28.29
C ALA A 67 -8.85 -5.74 -29.34
N ARG A 68 -8.45 -6.93 -28.92
CA ARG A 68 -8.14 -8.06 -29.83
C ARG A 68 -9.40 -8.54 -30.57
N ILE A 69 -10.49 -8.76 -29.85
CA ILE A 69 -11.75 -9.23 -30.44
C ILE A 69 -12.31 -8.21 -31.43
N GLU A 70 -12.20 -6.93 -31.09
CA GLU A 70 -12.69 -5.83 -31.90
C GLU A 70 -11.76 -5.44 -33.06
N GLY A 71 -10.55 -5.99 -33.12
CA GLY A 71 -9.52 -5.65 -34.08
C GLY A 71 -8.97 -4.21 -33.93
N TRP A 72 -8.98 -3.68 -32.69
CA TRP A 72 -8.49 -2.35 -32.39
C TRP A 72 -6.99 -2.38 -32.03
N ASN A 73 -6.27 -1.37 -32.46
CA ASN A 73 -4.88 -1.19 -32.03
C ASN A 73 -4.88 -0.54 -30.63
N VAL A 74 -4.18 -1.17 -29.70
CA VAL A 74 -4.03 -0.64 -28.33
C VAL A 74 -2.83 0.30 -28.29
N ILE A 75 -3.08 1.54 -27.87
CA ILE A 75 -2.03 2.48 -27.49
C ILE A 75 -2.00 2.46 -25.98
N GLU A 76 -1.17 1.56 -25.45
CA GLU A 76 -1.03 1.33 -24.01
C GLU A 76 -0.05 2.33 -23.40
N PHE A 77 -0.44 2.85 -22.26
CA PHE A 77 0.36 3.76 -21.46
C PHE A 77 0.22 3.37 -19.99
N ASN A 78 1.31 2.91 -19.40
CA ASN A 78 1.33 2.62 -17.98
C ASN A 78 1.75 3.89 -17.21
N ALA A 79 0.89 4.35 -16.31
CA ALA A 79 1.12 5.56 -15.52
C ALA A 79 2.35 5.45 -14.60
N SER A 80 2.77 4.23 -14.23
CA SER A 80 3.97 4.01 -13.42
C SER A 80 5.27 4.29 -14.17
N ASP A 81 5.29 4.12 -15.50
CA ASP A 81 6.50 4.25 -16.32
C ASP A 81 6.77 5.69 -16.78
N TYR A 82 5.74 6.53 -16.78
CA TYR A 82 5.81 7.89 -17.32
C TYR A 82 5.33 8.92 -16.30
N ARG A 83 6.27 9.66 -15.73
CA ARG A 83 6.04 10.62 -14.63
C ARG A 83 6.02 12.08 -15.09
N ASP A 84 5.95 12.35 -16.42
CA ASP A 84 6.33 13.63 -17.00
C ASP A 84 5.27 14.09 -18.01
N LYS A 85 4.84 15.34 -17.88
CA LYS A 85 3.89 15.99 -18.78
C LYS A 85 4.30 15.86 -20.26
N ASP A 86 5.60 16.02 -20.52
CA ASP A 86 6.12 16.06 -21.90
C ASP A 86 5.97 14.69 -22.57
N SER A 87 6.14 13.60 -21.84
CA SER A 87 5.92 12.25 -22.34
C SER A 87 4.46 11.98 -22.72
N ILE A 88 3.50 12.43 -21.91
CA ILE A 88 2.07 12.32 -22.21
C ILE A 88 1.72 13.18 -23.42
N THR A 89 2.15 14.43 -23.43
CA THR A 89 1.82 15.39 -24.49
C THR A 89 2.47 15.03 -25.81
N MET A 90 3.75 14.61 -25.81
CA MET A 90 4.49 14.30 -27.04
C MET A 90 4.11 12.96 -27.66
N LYS A 91 3.71 11.97 -26.87
CA LYS A 91 3.43 10.62 -27.35
C LYS A 91 1.92 10.35 -27.51
N LEU A 92 1.11 10.67 -26.50
CA LEU A 92 -0.31 10.29 -26.51
C LEU A 92 -1.18 11.29 -27.31
N LEU A 93 -0.94 12.58 -27.22
CA LEU A 93 -1.76 13.56 -27.91
C LEU A 93 -1.71 13.38 -29.45
N PRO A 94 -0.54 13.28 -30.11
CA PRO A 94 -0.46 13.00 -31.52
C PRO A 94 -1.11 11.67 -31.91
N ALA A 95 -0.88 10.62 -31.10
CA ALA A 95 -1.47 9.30 -31.35
C ALA A 95 -3.00 9.31 -31.19
N SER A 96 -3.54 10.17 -30.32
CA SER A 96 -4.98 10.29 -30.07
C SER A 96 -5.75 11.03 -31.18
N THR A 97 -5.05 11.84 -31.97
CA THR A 97 -5.64 12.68 -33.02
C THR A 97 -5.37 12.15 -34.43
N SER A 98 -4.34 11.29 -34.60
CA SER A 98 -3.96 10.69 -35.87
C SER A 98 -4.97 9.65 -36.33
N SER A 99 -5.30 9.63 -37.61
CA SER A 99 -6.07 8.56 -38.23
C SER A 99 -5.15 7.41 -38.58
N THR A 100 -5.59 6.17 -38.41
CA THR A 100 -4.80 4.99 -38.83
C THR A 100 -4.76 4.86 -40.34
N LEU A 101 -3.60 4.56 -40.87
CA LEU A 101 -3.37 4.37 -42.33
C LEU A 101 -4.20 3.22 -42.91
N PHE A 102 -4.61 2.25 -42.08
CA PHE A 102 -5.32 1.03 -42.50
C PHE A 102 -6.78 0.98 -42.06
N GLY A 103 -7.36 2.09 -41.56
CA GLY A 103 -8.77 2.15 -41.19
C GLY A 103 -9.11 1.47 -39.83
N ASN A 104 -8.16 0.83 -39.19
CA ASN A 104 -8.38 0.22 -37.86
C ASN A 104 -8.58 1.31 -36.80
N LYS A 105 -9.50 1.09 -35.86
CA LYS A 105 -9.68 2.02 -34.75
C LYS A 105 -8.57 1.82 -33.73
N ASN A 106 -8.06 2.90 -33.18
CA ASN A 106 -7.17 2.86 -32.02
C ASN A 106 -8.02 2.93 -30.74
N ILE A 107 -7.54 2.29 -29.68
CA ILE A 107 -8.02 2.49 -28.32
C ILE A 107 -6.85 2.99 -27.47
N ILE A 108 -7.07 4.04 -26.71
CA ILE A 108 -6.09 4.58 -25.78
C ILE A 108 -6.35 3.94 -24.44
N PHE A 109 -5.34 3.26 -23.92
CA PHE A 109 -5.42 2.55 -22.66
C PHE A 109 -4.38 3.11 -21.67
N LEU A 110 -4.86 3.68 -20.55
CA LEU A 110 -4.02 4.18 -19.47
C LEU A 110 -4.22 3.27 -18.25
N ASP A 111 -3.22 2.43 -17.98
CA ASP A 111 -3.24 1.50 -16.84
C ASP A 111 -2.71 2.17 -15.57
N GLU A 112 -3.29 1.79 -14.41
CA GLU A 112 -2.89 2.20 -13.07
C GLU A 112 -2.79 3.72 -12.86
N ILE A 113 -3.79 4.47 -13.36
CA ILE A 113 -3.76 5.94 -13.35
C ILE A 113 -3.70 6.55 -11.93
N ASP A 114 -4.10 5.81 -10.90
CA ASP A 114 -4.00 6.19 -9.49
C ASP A 114 -2.58 6.04 -8.91
N GLU A 115 -1.64 5.45 -9.66
CA GLU A 115 -0.23 5.41 -9.29
C GLU A 115 0.60 6.60 -9.76
N LEU A 116 0.02 7.52 -10.54
CA LEU A 116 0.67 8.76 -10.91
C LEU A 116 1.24 9.48 -9.67
N ALA A 117 2.52 9.81 -9.69
CA ALA A 117 3.24 10.33 -8.54
C ALA A 117 2.80 11.74 -8.12
N THR A 118 2.66 11.99 -6.82
CA THR A 118 2.05 13.17 -6.23
C THR A 118 2.88 14.47 -6.27
N ARG A 119 4.13 14.45 -6.72
CA ARG A 119 5.05 15.60 -6.59
C ARG A 119 5.28 16.45 -7.86
N PHE A 120 4.86 15.95 -9.05
CA PHE A 120 5.10 16.63 -10.33
C PHE A 120 3.84 16.93 -11.15
N ASP A 121 2.65 16.70 -10.63
CA ASP A 121 1.44 16.32 -11.36
C ASP A 121 0.52 17.44 -11.88
N LYS A 122 0.77 18.71 -11.59
CA LYS A 122 -0.11 19.76 -12.13
C LYS A 122 -0.13 19.80 -13.67
N GLY A 123 0.96 19.35 -14.31
CA GLY A 123 1.07 19.28 -15.75
C GLY A 123 0.46 17.98 -16.34
N ALA A 124 0.64 16.84 -15.71
CA ALA A 124 0.13 15.55 -16.18
C ALA A 124 -1.40 15.49 -16.18
N ASN A 125 -2.04 15.97 -15.11
CA ASN A 125 -3.50 16.05 -15.02
C ASN A 125 -4.10 16.91 -16.14
N SER A 126 -3.48 18.07 -16.42
CA SER A 126 -3.91 18.93 -17.52
C SER A 126 -3.76 18.27 -18.88
N ALA A 127 -2.67 17.51 -19.09
CA ALA A 127 -2.44 16.76 -20.33
C ALA A 127 -3.47 15.63 -20.53
N ILE A 128 -3.85 14.94 -19.47
CA ILE A 128 -4.90 13.89 -19.53
C ILE A 128 -6.27 14.53 -19.81
N ILE A 129 -6.58 15.66 -19.21
CA ILE A 129 -7.82 16.40 -19.53
C ILE A 129 -7.84 16.80 -21.00
N GLU A 130 -6.75 17.35 -21.49
CA GLU A 130 -6.59 17.74 -22.90
C GLU A 130 -6.72 16.51 -23.83
N LEU A 131 -6.15 15.38 -23.43
CA LEU A 131 -6.30 14.11 -24.14
C LEU A 131 -7.79 13.69 -24.24
N ILE A 132 -8.55 13.76 -23.14
CA ILE A 132 -9.98 13.44 -23.11
C ILE A 132 -10.78 14.34 -24.05
N GLU A 133 -10.46 15.64 -24.11
CA GLU A 133 -11.17 16.61 -24.90
C GLU A 133 -10.88 16.51 -26.40
N LYS A 134 -9.61 16.24 -26.76
CA LYS A 134 -9.13 16.23 -28.14
C LYS A 134 -9.14 14.87 -28.81
N SER A 135 -9.22 13.79 -28.03
CA SER A 135 -9.14 12.44 -28.60
C SER A 135 -10.28 12.11 -29.54
N LYS A 136 -9.92 11.54 -30.69
CA LYS A 136 -10.86 10.94 -31.67
C LYS A 136 -11.09 9.45 -31.39
N HIS A 137 -10.29 8.87 -30.50
CA HIS A 137 -10.30 7.46 -30.16
C HIS A 137 -10.93 7.22 -28.77
N PRO A 138 -11.55 6.07 -28.54
CA PRO A 138 -12.04 5.69 -27.22
C PRO A 138 -10.89 5.60 -26.23
N ILE A 139 -11.13 6.02 -24.98
CA ILE A 139 -10.16 6.00 -23.90
C ILE A 139 -10.69 5.10 -22.79
N ILE A 140 -9.85 4.19 -22.31
CA ILE A 140 -10.10 3.39 -21.11
C ILE A 140 -8.99 3.61 -20.11
N PHE A 141 -9.39 3.86 -18.87
CA PHE A 141 -8.51 3.96 -17.72
C PHE A 141 -8.68 2.77 -16.80
N THR A 142 -7.63 2.38 -16.06
CA THR A 142 -7.77 1.52 -14.90
C THR A 142 -7.25 2.20 -13.65
N ALA A 143 -7.82 1.84 -12.49
CA ALA A 143 -7.39 2.27 -11.18
C ALA A 143 -7.68 1.19 -10.13
N ASN A 144 -6.97 1.22 -9.03
CA ASN A 144 -7.25 0.35 -7.88
C ASN A 144 -8.34 0.96 -6.99
N ASP A 145 -8.32 2.29 -6.80
CA ASP A 145 -9.31 3.03 -6.00
C ASP A 145 -9.84 4.27 -6.74
N ARG A 146 -11.16 4.30 -7.00
CA ARG A 146 -11.83 5.44 -7.62
C ARG A 146 -11.85 6.71 -6.76
N TRP A 147 -11.67 6.57 -5.44
CA TRP A 147 -11.71 7.68 -4.49
C TRP A 147 -10.34 8.31 -4.26
N SER A 148 -9.30 7.75 -4.85
CA SER A 148 -7.95 8.31 -4.78
C SER A 148 -7.98 9.81 -5.14
N GLN A 149 -7.36 10.63 -4.29
CA GLN A 149 -7.24 12.08 -4.54
C GLN A 149 -6.47 12.38 -5.83
N LYS A 150 -5.61 11.46 -6.24
CA LYS A 150 -4.78 11.59 -7.44
C LYS A 150 -5.59 11.64 -8.73
N ILE A 151 -6.72 10.95 -8.78
CA ILE A 151 -7.61 10.90 -9.96
C ILE A 151 -8.89 11.71 -9.79
N SER A 152 -8.94 12.59 -8.78
CA SER A 152 -10.12 13.42 -8.51
C SER A 152 -10.55 14.30 -9.69
N PHE A 153 -9.61 14.69 -10.56
CA PHE A 153 -9.85 15.47 -11.77
C PHE A 153 -10.64 14.72 -12.86
N LEU A 154 -10.76 13.41 -12.76
CA LEU A 154 -11.53 12.57 -13.71
C LEU A 154 -13.00 12.39 -13.30
N ARG A 155 -13.39 12.73 -12.06
CA ARG A 155 -14.69 12.34 -11.48
C ARG A 155 -15.90 12.63 -12.36
N ASP A 156 -15.94 13.78 -12.99
CA ASP A 156 -17.08 14.21 -13.81
C ASP A 156 -16.86 13.96 -15.31
N LYS A 157 -15.74 13.36 -15.71
CA LYS A 157 -15.33 13.23 -17.10
C LYS A 157 -15.36 11.78 -17.60
N VAL A 158 -15.56 10.80 -16.73
CA VAL A 158 -15.52 9.37 -17.05
C VAL A 158 -16.76 8.62 -16.59
N ASP A 159 -17.07 7.52 -17.25
CA ASP A 159 -18.06 6.54 -16.78
C ASP A 159 -17.34 5.45 -15.98
N TYR A 160 -17.97 4.95 -14.92
CA TYR A 160 -17.34 4.05 -13.95
C TYR A 160 -17.82 2.61 -14.11
N VAL A 161 -16.88 1.65 -14.07
CA VAL A 161 -17.17 0.22 -14.00
C VAL A 161 -16.38 -0.39 -12.85
N GLU A 162 -17.09 -0.96 -11.88
CA GLU A 162 -16.52 -1.59 -10.71
C GLU A 162 -16.15 -3.04 -10.97
N PHE A 163 -14.93 -3.41 -10.55
CA PHE A 163 -14.46 -4.78 -10.47
C PHE A 163 -14.33 -5.19 -9.01
N LYS A 164 -14.97 -6.29 -8.65
CA LYS A 164 -14.95 -6.86 -7.31
C LYS A 164 -13.94 -8.01 -7.23
N LYS A 165 -13.46 -8.32 -6.03
CA LYS A 165 -12.68 -9.53 -5.77
C LYS A 165 -13.47 -10.76 -6.25
N LEU A 166 -12.75 -11.73 -6.80
CA LEU A 166 -13.37 -12.99 -7.23
C LEU A 166 -13.82 -13.79 -6.01
N GLY A 167 -15.02 -14.38 -6.12
CA GLY A 167 -15.51 -15.32 -5.12
C GLY A 167 -14.76 -16.67 -5.17
N LYS A 168 -14.90 -17.48 -4.12
CA LYS A 168 -14.28 -18.80 -4.05
C LYS A 168 -14.62 -19.67 -5.25
N LEU A 169 -15.91 -19.75 -5.61
CA LEU A 169 -16.37 -20.55 -6.72
C LEU A 169 -15.81 -20.07 -8.06
N GLU A 170 -15.67 -18.76 -8.24
CA GLU A 170 -15.10 -18.17 -9.45
C GLU A 170 -13.62 -18.50 -9.60
N LEU A 171 -12.86 -18.49 -8.49
CA LEU A 171 -11.46 -18.90 -8.47
C LEU A 171 -11.28 -20.40 -8.68
N GLU A 172 -12.12 -21.24 -8.07
CA GLU A 172 -12.13 -22.69 -8.32
C GLU A 172 -12.38 -23.00 -9.80
N ASN A 173 -13.36 -22.32 -10.40
CA ASN A 173 -13.66 -22.47 -11.82
C ASN A 173 -12.51 -22.02 -12.71
N LEU A 174 -11.86 -20.91 -12.39
CA LEU A 174 -10.66 -20.43 -13.08
C LEU A 174 -9.52 -21.46 -13.03
N ILE A 175 -9.21 -21.99 -11.85
CA ILE A 175 -8.16 -22.99 -11.66
C ILE A 175 -8.47 -24.27 -12.47
N ASN A 176 -9.70 -24.78 -12.36
CA ASN A 176 -10.12 -25.98 -13.08
C ASN A 176 -10.11 -25.77 -14.61
N HIS A 177 -10.50 -24.58 -15.07
CA HIS A 177 -10.42 -24.21 -16.49
C HIS A 177 -8.97 -24.23 -17.00
N ILE A 178 -8.05 -23.64 -16.23
CA ILE A 178 -6.64 -23.63 -16.58
C ILE A 178 -6.07 -25.04 -16.59
N CYS A 179 -6.33 -25.84 -15.55
CA CYS A 179 -5.88 -27.24 -15.49
C CYS A 179 -6.38 -28.04 -16.70
N LYS A 180 -7.65 -27.88 -17.08
CA LYS A 180 -8.22 -28.52 -18.26
C LYS A 180 -7.55 -28.08 -19.56
N LYS A 181 -7.26 -26.78 -19.71
CA LYS A 181 -6.59 -26.20 -20.89
C LYS A 181 -5.17 -26.76 -21.06
N PHE A 182 -4.47 -27.00 -19.96
CA PHE A 182 -3.09 -27.53 -19.96
C PHE A 182 -3.00 -29.05 -19.80
N GLY A 183 -4.13 -29.76 -19.63
CA GLY A 183 -4.13 -31.20 -19.40
C GLY A 183 -3.47 -31.59 -18.07
N ALA A 184 -3.50 -30.70 -17.09
CA ALA A 184 -2.90 -30.91 -15.78
C ALA A 184 -3.96 -31.38 -14.76
N GLU A 185 -3.56 -32.23 -13.84
CA GLU A 185 -4.39 -32.67 -12.71
C GLU A 185 -3.90 -32.02 -11.41
N ILE A 186 -4.83 -31.56 -10.61
CA ILE A 186 -4.58 -30.97 -9.30
C ILE A 186 -5.55 -31.58 -8.28
N SER A 187 -5.08 -31.85 -7.05
CA SER A 187 -5.92 -32.33 -5.98
C SER A 187 -6.93 -31.27 -5.51
N LYS A 188 -8.08 -31.68 -5.02
CA LYS A 188 -9.09 -30.74 -4.49
C LYS A 188 -8.56 -29.95 -3.31
N ASP A 189 -7.75 -30.58 -2.45
CA ASP A 189 -7.15 -29.94 -1.28
C ASP A 189 -6.20 -28.80 -1.72
N ASN A 190 -5.39 -29.03 -2.74
CA ASN A 190 -4.50 -28.02 -3.30
C ASN A 190 -5.28 -26.85 -3.93
N VAL A 191 -6.40 -27.13 -4.61
CA VAL A 191 -7.30 -26.08 -5.14
C VAL A 191 -7.86 -25.24 -4.00
N GLU A 192 -8.34 -25.87 -2.93
CA GLU A 192 -8.88 -25.16 -1.76
C GLU A 192 -7.85 -24.26 -1.11
N VAL A 193 -6.62 -24.73 -0.93
CA VAL A 193 -5.49 -23.95 -0.39
C VAL A 193 -5.20 -22.74 -1.30
N ILE A 194 -5.08 -22.92 -2.61
CA ILE A 194 -4.82 -21.82 -3.55
C ILE A 194 -5.93 -20.78 -3.47
N VAL A 195 -7.19 -21.21 -3.48
CA VAL A 195 -8.37 -20.33 -3.43
C VAL A 195 -8.42 -19.52 -2.13
N GLN A 196 -8.20 -20.18 -0.98
CA GLN A 196 -8.17 -19.47 0.31
C GLN A 196 -7.06 -18.41 0.34
N MET A 197 -5.93 -18.79 -0.16
CA MET A 197 -4.72 -18.00 -0.04
C MET A 197 -4.65 -16.83 -1.03
N SER A 198 -5.23 -16.96 -2.21
CA SER A 198 -5.27 -15.87 -3.20
C SER A 198 -6.22 -14.72 -2.82
N ASN A 199 -7.11 -14.92 -1.84
CA ASN A 199 -8.00 -13.87 -1.28
C ASN A 199 -8.76 -13.07 -2.35
N GLY A 200 -9.20 -13.71 -3.43
CA GLY A 200 -9.95 -13.08 -4.51
C GLY A 200 -9.10 -12.46 -5.63
N ASP A 201 -7.79 -12.64 -5.61
CA ASP A 201 -6.84 -12.20 -6.64
C ASP A 201 -6.55 -13.35 -7.61
N ALA A 202 -7.06 -13.25 -8.86
CA ALA A 202 -6.84 -14.26 -9.89
C ALA A 202 -5.37 -14.38 -10.30
N ARG A 203 -4.61 -13.28 -10.31
CA ARG A 203 -3.18 -13.29 -10.65
C ARG A 203 -2.39 -14.10 -9.62
N SER A 204 -2.68 -13.91 -8.34
CA SER A 204 -2.08 -14.71 -7.26
C SER A 204 -2.46 -16.18 -7.41
N ALA A 205 -3.75 -16.49 -7.62
CA ALA A 205 -4.21 -17.86 -7.80
C ALA A 205 -3.53 -18.59 -8.98
N ILE A 206 -3.37 -17.91 -10.10
CA ILE A 206 -2.70 -18.45 -11.30
C ILE A 206 -1.21 -18.72 -11.00
N ASN A 207 -0.53 -17.78 -10.34
CA ASN A 207 0.88 -17.95 -9.95
C ASN A 207 1.07 -19.15 -9.03
N ASP A 208 0.22 -19.25 -8.01
CA ASP A 208 0.26 -20.33 -7.04
C ASP A 208 -0.05 -21.67 -7.72
N LEU A 209 -1.01 -21.71 -8.64
CA LEU A 209 -1.31 -22.89 -9.42
C LEU A 209 -0.09 -23.40 -10.23
N PHE A 210 0.57 -22.51 -10.98
CA PHE A 210 1.75 -22.92 -11.76
C PHE A 210 2.94 -23.31 -10.88
N ALA A 211 3.08 -22.71 -9.69
CA ALA A 211 4.08 -23.12 -8.74
C ALA A 211 3.84 -24.57 -8.23
N VAL A 212 2.59 -24.87 -7.89
CA VAL A 212 2.17 -26.21 -7.43
C VAL A 212 2.32 -27.24 -8.55
N LEU A 213 1.91 -26.93 -9.78
CA LEU A 213 2.04 -27.83 -10.92
C LEU A 213 3.51 -28.10 -11.32
N GLY A 214 4.41 -27.16 -11.03
CA GLY A 214 5.86 -27.30 -11.29
C GLY A 214 6.64 -28.02 -10.19
N SER A 215 6.01 -28.40 -9.08
CA SER A 215 6.64 -29.03 -7.93
C SER A 215 6.03 -30.39 -7.64
N THR A 216 6.79 -31.23 -6.90
CA THR A 216 6.31 -32.51 -6.33
C THR A 216 5.81 -32.34 -4.89
N GLU A 217 5.87 -31.12 -4.34
CA GLU A 217 5.48 -30.78 -2.98
C GLU A 217 4.01 -30.32 -2.94
N ASP A 218 3.36 -30.44 -1.78
CA ASP A 218 1.99 -30.00 -1.60
C ASP A 218 1.86 -28.47 -1.65
N ALA A 219 0.71 -27.98 -2.12
CA ALA A 219 0.41 -26.54 -2.22
C ALA A 219 0.66 -25.79 -0.91
N TYR A 220 0.43 -26.43 0.23
CA TYR A 220 0.63 -25.84 1.55
C TYR A 220 2.10 -25.47 1.81
N ASP A 221 3.01 -26.32 1.39
CA ASP A 221 4.46 -26.10 1.57
C ASP A 221 4.99 -25.05 0.59
N ILE A 222 4.56 -25.11 -0.67
CA ILE A 222 5.02 -24.21 -1.75
C ILE A 222 4.49 -22.78 -1.54
N ILE A 223 3.20 -22.66 -1.23
CA ILE A 223 2.54 -21.37 -1.08
C ILE A 223 2.86 -20.77 0.29
N GLY A 224 3.15 -21.59 1.31
CA GLY A 224 3.63 -21.14 2.63
C GLY A 224 5.01 -20.45 2.60
N ILE A 225 5.81 -20.67 1.56
CA ILE A 225 7.15 -20.09 1.37
C ILE A 225 7.08 -18.72 0.66
N ARG A 226 5.99 -18.41 -0.08
CA ARG A 226 5.84 -17.11 -0.74
C ARG A 226 5.35 -16.04 0.22
N ASP A 227 6.04 -14.89 0.20
CA ASP A 227 5.74 -13.65 0.94
C ASP A 227 4.22 -13.35 0.98
N ARG A 228 3.57 -13.74 2.06
CA ARG A 228 2.20 -13.34 2.33
C ARG A 228 2.20 -12.30 3.41
N LYS A 229 1.58 -11.19 3.08
CA LYS A 229 1.23 -10.16 4.06
C LYS A 229 0.29 -10.78 5.08
N ILE A 230 0.85 -11.33 6.15
CA ILE A 230 0.04 -11.71 7.31
C ILE A 230 -0.53 -10.42 7.86
N ASP A 231 -1.85 -10.35 7.95
CA ASP A 231 -2.51 -9.26 8.66
C ASP A 231 -1.94 -9.16 10.08
N VAL A 232 -1.76 -7.94 10.57
CA VAL A 232 -1.22 -7.68 11.91
C VAL A 232 -1.94 -8.47 13.00
N PHE A 233 -3.23 -8.69 12.86
CA PHE A 233 -4.02 -9.46 13.83
C PHE A 233 -3.65 -10.94 13.82
N ASN A 234 -3.43 -11.53 12.65
CA ASN A 234 -2.95 -12.91 12.50
C ASN A 234 -1.55 -13.05 13.08
N LEU A 235 -0.65 -12.07 12.86
CA LEU A 235 0.66 -12.06 13.47
C LEU A 235 0.58 -12.04 15.01
N LEU A 236 -0.28 -11.18 15.56
CA LEU A 236 -0.49 -11.11 17.01
C LEU A 236 -1.08 -12.38 17.57
N ASP A 237 -2.00 -13.05 16.86
CA ASP A 237 -2.51 -14.36 17.25
C ASP A 237 -1.39 -15.41 17.26
N HIS A 238 -0.53 -15.44 16.25
CA HIS A 238 0.63 -16.32 16.24
C HIS A 238 1.61 -16.04 17.40
N ILE A 239 1.76 -14.80 17.84
CA ILE A 239 2.62 -14.45 18.98
C ILE A 239 1.93 -14.79 20.32
N PHE A 240 0.68 -14.35 20.51
CA PHE A 240 0.03 -14.47 21.80
C PHE A 240 -0.59 -15.86 22.08
N LEU A 241 -0.95 -16.63 21.05
CA LEU A 241 -1.55 -17.96 21.21
C LEU A 241 -0.53 -19.11 21.10
N ALA A 242 0.62 -18.90 20.45
CA ALA A 242 1.60 -19.93 20.26
C ALA A 242 2.29 -20.34 21.57
N ASN A 243 2.63 -21.64 21.63
CA ASN A 243 3.44 -22.25 22.69
C ASN A 243 4.75 -22.82 22.14
N SER A 244 5.17 -22.38 20.94
CA SER A 244 6.37 -22.85 20.25
C SER A 244 7.29 -21.66 19.90
N PHE A 245 8.58 -21.96 19.74
CA PHE A 245 9.56 -20.95 19.32
C PHE A 245 9.45 -20.60 17.84
N ALA A 246 9.25 -21.59 16.98
CA ALA A 246 9.36 -21.42 15.54
C ALA A 246 8.15 -20.73 14.88
N GLY A 247 6.94 -20.98 15.41
CA GLY A 247 5.69 -20.44 14.84
C GLY A 247 5.66 -18.91 14.77
N PRO A 248 5.80 -18.21 15.93
CA PRO A 248 5.82 -16.75 15.97
C PRO A 248 6.92 -16.12 15.11
N LEU A 249 8.10 -16.74 15.10
CA LEU A 249 9.23 -16.24 14.32
C LEU A 249 8.98 -16.34 12.81
N ARG A 250 8.37 -17.44 12.34
CA ARG A 250 7.97 -17.60 10.95
C ARG A 250 6.89 -16.59 10.56
N ALA A 251 5.88 -16.42 11.42
CA ALA A 251 4.82 -15.43 11.21
C ALA A 251 5.38 -14.02 11.09
N LEU A 252 6.34 -13.66 11.94
CA LEU A 252 7.03 -12.37 11.87
C LEU A 252 7.83 -12.22 10.57
N ALA A 253 8.53 -13.27 10.14
CA ALA A 253 9.33 -13.24 8.90
C ALA A 253 8.46 -13.13 7.63
N SER A 254 7.17 -13.49 7.70
CA SER A 254 6.22 -13.42 6.57
C SER A 254 5.37 -12.16 6.56
N THR A 255 5.60 -11.20 7.46
CA THR A 255 4.91 -9.91 7.46
C THR A 255 5.76 -8.81 6.82
N ASP A 256 5.14 -7.88 6.11
CA ASP A 256 5.78 -6.67 5.57
C ASP A 256 5.79 -5.49 6.58
N LEU A 257 5.34 -5.72 7.81
CA LEU A 257 5.30 -4.66 8.82
C LEU A 257 6.71 -4.32 9.31
N GLU A 258 6.99 -3.05 9.47
CA GLU A 258 8.22 -2.60 10.11
C GLU A 258 8.29 -3.09 11.56
N ASN A 259 9.47 -3.52 12.01
CA ASN A 259 9.68 -4.06 13.34
C ASN A 259 9.23 -3.10 14.46
N ASP A 260 9.44 -1.79 14.29
CA ASP A 260 8.95 -0.77 15.23
C ASP A 260 7.43 -0.77 15.35
N MET A 261 6.73 -0.95 14.23
CA MET A 261 5.27 -1.05 14.23
C MET A 261 4.81 -2.31 14.97
N VAL A 262 5.45 -3.46 14.72
CA VAL A 262 5.13 -4.72 15.39
C VAL A 262 5.40 -4.63 16.89
N MET A 263 6.52 -4.04 17.31
CA MET A 263 6.82 -3.82 18.74
C MET A 263 5.72 -2.98 19.42
N ASN A 264 5.28 -1.90 18.79
CA ASN A 264 4.22 -1.05 19.33
C ASN A 264 2.88 -1.81 19.48
N TRP A 265 2.54 -2.68 18.52
CA TRP A 265 1.36 -3.51 18.59
C TRP A 265 1.44 -4.56 19.71
N ILE A 266 2.60 -5.17 19.90
CA ILE A 266 2.82 -6.15 20.98
C ILE A 266 2.75 -5.44 22.33
N GLU A 267 3.46 -4.31 22.50
CA GLU A 267 3.48 -3.51 23.74
C GLU A 267 2.09 -3.12 24.21
N GLU A 268 1.25 -2.60 23.30
CA GLU A 268 -0.11 -2.18 23.61
C GLU A 268 -0.99 -3.35 24.06
N ASN A 269 -0.76 -4.56 23.52
CA ASN A 269 -1.65 -5.70 23.74
C ASN A 269 -1.16 -6.70 24.79
N ILE A 270 0.10 -6.69 25.20
CA ILE A 270 0.61 -7.56 26.28
C ILE A 270 -0.25 -7.46 27.55
N PRO A 271 -0.57 -6.24 28.09
CA PRO A 271 -1.32 -6.14 29.34
C PRO A 271 -2.72 -6.75 29.29
N ALA A 272 -3.34 -6.76 28.11
CA ALA A 272 -4.67 -7.32 27.91
C ALA A 272 -4.65 -8.84 27.71
N ARG A 273 -3.50 -9.39 27.30
CA ARG A 273 -3.33 -10.81 26.94
C ARG A 273 -2.70 -11.65 28.03
N TYR A 274 -1.89 -11.06 28.91
CA TYR A 274 -1.21 -11.77 29.98
C TYR A 274 -1.96 -11.60 31.30
N LEU A 275 -2.46 -12.71 31.83
CA LEU A 275 -3.34 -12.73 33.01
C LEU A 275 -2.57 -12.61 34.35
N TYR A 276 -1.29 -12.95 34.33
CA TYR A 276 -0.46 -12.98 35.54
C TYR A 276 0.63 -11.90 35.47
N ASP A 277 0.83 -11.17 36.54
CA ASP A 277 1.84 -10.12 36.62
C ASP A 277 3.26 -10.61 36.30
N LYS A 278 3.58 -11.87 36.67
CA LYS A 278 4.88 -12.50 36.35
C LYS A 278 5.05 -12.73 34.85
N ASP A 279 4.00 -13.13 34.17
CA ASP A 279 4.02 -13.36 32.71
C ASP A 279 4.08 -12.02 31.97
N LEU A 280 3.34 -11.04 32.47
CA LEU A 280 3.37 -9.65 31.99
C LEU A 280 4.80 -9.06 32.09
N ALA A 281 5.41 -9.18 33.28
CA ALA A 281 6.78 -8.68 33.50
C ALA A 281 7.77 -9.37 32.53
N LYS A 282 7.74 -10.70 32.42
CA LYS A 282 8.60 -11.44 31.48
C LYS A 282 8.36 -11.05 30.02
N GLY A 283 7.08 -10.85 29.61
CA GLY A 283 6.76 -10.42 28.25
C GLY A 283 7.33 -9.06 27.92
N LEU A 284 7.21 -8.11 28.83
CA LEU A 284 7.79 -6.76 28.70
C LEU A 284 9.32 -6.80 28.74
N ASP A 285 9.94 -7.66 29.56
CA ASP A 285 11.39 -7.86 29.54
C ASP A 285 11.88 -8.37 28.19
N MET A 286 11.19 -9.36 27.60
CA MET A 286 11.54 -9.86 26.27
C MET A 286 11.42 -8.78 25.21
N LEU A 287 10.37 -7.96 25.27
CA LEU A 287 10.20 -6.84 24.35
C LEU A 287 11.27 -5.75 24.55
N SER A 288 11.69 -5.50 25.79
CA SER A 288 12.81 -4.60 26.10
C SER A 288 14.12 -5.10 25.48
N TYR A 289 14.43 -6.41 25.58
CA TYR A 289 15.60 -6.97 24.88
C TYR A 289 15.48 -6.83 23.36
N ALA A 290 14.29 -7.07 22.79
CA ALA A 290 14.07 -6.86 21.36
C ALA A 290 14.39 -5.42 20.93
N SER A 291 13.90 -4.43 21.68
CA SER A 291 14.16 -3.00 21.42
C SER A 291 15.66 -2.67 21.55
N LEU A 292 16.35 -3.25 22.56
CA LEU A 292 17.79 -3.06 22.74
C LEU A 292 18.57 -3.55 21.51
N PHE A 293 18.33 -4.79 21.07
CA PHE A 293 19.02 -5.36 19.90
C PHE A 293 18.66 -4.64 18.59
N TYR A 294 17.43 -4.19 18.43
CA TYR A 294 16.99 -3.40 17.29
C TYR A 294 17.75 -2.07 17.21
N ASN A 295 17.86 -1.36 18.34
CA ASN A 295 18.63 -0.12 18.43
C ASN A 295 20.13 -0.33 18.23
N LEU A 296 20.69 -1.44 18.73
CA LEU A 296 22.08 -1.81 18.48
C LEU A 296 22.34 -2.06 17.00
N ALA A 297 21.46 -2.78 16.31
CA ALA A 297 21.55 -3.01 14.87
C ALA A 297 21.60 -1.70 14.09
N SER A 298 20.69 -0.78 14.41
CA SER A 298 20.60 0.53 13.74
C SER A 298 21.83 1.42 14.00
N LYS A 299 22.37 1.41 15.21
CA LYS A 299 23.54 2.24 15.58
C LYS A 299 24.85 1.68 15.04
N SER A 300 25.05 0.37 15.12
CA SER A 300 26.30 -0.29 14.70
C SER A 300 26.31 -0.69 13.23
N GLN A 301 25.18 -0.58 12.53
CA GLN A 301 24.95 -1.10 11.18
C GLN A 301 25.27 -2.62 11.04
N TYR A 302 25.25 -3.33 12.17
CA TYR A 302 25.46 -4.78 12.21
C TYR A 302 24.13 -5.50 12.28
N TYR A 303 23.55 -5.79 11.12
CA TYR A 303 22.18 -6.30 10.95
C TYR A 303 21.93 -7.70 11.50
N THR A 304 22.98 -8.44 11.89
CA THR A 304 22.82 -9.73 12.60
C THR A 304 22.04 -9.56 13.91
N TYR A 305 22.08 -8.41 14.54
CA TYR A 305 21.29 -8.11 15.74
C TYR A 305 19.80 -8.12 15.51
N TRP A 306 19.32 -7.88 14.30
CA TRP A 306 17.89 -8.01 13.97
C TRP A 306 17.37 -9.44 14.20
N ARG A 307 18.20 -10.44 13.98
CA ARG A 307 17.83 -11.85 14.23
C ARG A 307 17.53 -12.08 15.71
N TYR A 308 18.30 -11.48 16.60
CA TYR A 308 18.04 -11.54 18.04
C TYR A 308 16.83 -10.69 18.43
N ALA A 309 16.70 -9.48 17.89
CA ALA A 309 15.54 -8.61 18.10
C ALA A 309 14.24 -9.36 17.72
N ASN A 310 14.18 -9.96 16.54
CA ASN A 310 13.02 -10.71 16.07
C ASN A 310 12.73 -11.93 16.93
N ALA A 311 13.75 -12.66 17.38
CA ALA A 311 13.58 -13.81 18.27
C ALA A 311 12.99 -13.41 19.62
N PHE A 312 13.48 -12.33 20.23
CA PHE A 312 12.92 -11.81 21.49
C PHE A 312 11.51 -11.25 21.31
N MET A 313 11.26 -10.46 20.25
CA MET A 313 9.98 -9.83 19.97
C MET A 313 8.86 -10.86 19.72
N ALA A 314 9.11 -11.87 18.91
CA ALA A 314 8.10 -12.86 18.55
C ALA A 314 8.10 -14.04 19.52
N SER A 315 9.18 -14.82 19.56
CA SER A 315 9.24 -16.07 20.31
C SER A 315 9.46 -15.85 21.80
N GLY A 316 10.27 -14.85 22.18
CA GLY A 316 10.48 -14.49 23.58
C GLY A 316 9.19 -14.07 24.26
N VAL A 317 8.44 -13.18 23.63
CA VAL A 317 7.11 -12.78 24.11
C VAL A 317 6.16 -13.96 24.15
N ALA A 318 6.09 -14.78 23.08
CA ALA A 318 5.20 -15.94 23.02
C ALA A 318 5.43 -16.94 24.17
N LEU A 319 6.67 -17.18 24.56
CA LEU A 319 7.06 -18.14 25.58
C LEU A 319 7.13 -17.57 27.01
N ALA A 320 6.94 -16.27 27.16
CA ALA A 320 6.93 -15.61 28.48
C ALA A 320 5.72 -16.01 29.33
N LYS A 321 4.61 -16.40 28.71
CA LYS A 321 3.36 -16.78 29.38
C LYS A 321 3.36 -18.23 29.86
N THR A 322 2.72 -18.45 31.00
CA THR A 322 2.49 -19.81 31.57
C THR A 322 1.20 -20.44 31.09
N ARG A 323 0.20 -19.63 30.71
CA ARG A 323 -1.07 -20.07 30.13
C ARG A 323 -1.46 -19.21 28.93
N THR A 324 -2.09 -19.85 27.96
CA THR A 324 -2.61 -19.17 26.76
C THR A 324 -3.70 -18.19 27.16
N ALA A 325 -3.62 -16.98 26.69
CA ALA A 325 -4.61 -15.94 26.93
C ALA A 325 -5.97 -16.31 26.32
N SER A 326 -7.04 -15.78 26.90
CA SER A 326 -8.39 -15.91 26.33
C SER A 326 -8.47 -15.21 24.97
N VAL A 327 -9.03 -15.89 23.96
CA VAL A 327 -9.22 -15.39 22.59
C VAL A 327 -10.27 -14.26 22.50
N SER A 328 -10.98 -13.98 23.59
CA SER A 328 -12.19 -13.15 23.61
C SER A 328 -11.98 -11.65 23.46
N GLN A 329 -10.76 -11.13 23.59
CA GLN A 329 -10.52 -9.68 23.51
C GLN A 329 -9.99 -9.26 22.14
N ARG A 330 -10.59 -8.22 21.56
CA ARG A 330 -10.09 -7.57 20.33
C ARG A 330 -8.76 -6.88 20.62
N TYR A 331 -7.85 -6.91 19.64
CA TYR A 331 -6.59 -6.17 19.73
C TYR A 331 -6.82 -4.66 19.70
N ALA A 332 -6.12 -3.96 20.60
CA ALA A 332 -6.12 -2.51 20.65
C ALA A 332 -5.07 -1.92 19.71
N PHE A 333 -5.44 -0.84 19.04
CA PHE A 333 -4.50 -0.07 18.21
C PHE A 333 -3.48 0.67 19.10
N PRO A 334 -2.17 0.66 18.78
CA PRO A 334 -1.15 1.30 19.60
C PRO A 334 -1.43 2.78 19.86
N ARG A 335 -1.61 3.13 21.14
CA ARG A 335 -1.91 4.51 21.57
C ARG A 335 -0.80 5.48 21.22
N ILE A 336 0.45 5.04 21.25
CA ILE A 336 1.61 5.86 20.90
C ILE A 336 1.53 6.39 19.47
N ILE A 337 1.08 5.56 18.51
CA ILE A 337 0.93 5.97 17.10
C ILE A 337 -0.13 7.07 16.99
N LYS A 338 -1.26 6.90 17.71
CA LYS A 338 -2.34 7.90 17.74
C LYS A 338 -1.86 9.22 18.35
N GLN A 339 -1.11 9.18 19.45
CA GLN A 339 -0.52 10.36 20.09
C GLN A 339 0.50 11.05 19.18
N LEU A 340 1.38 10.29 18.54
CA LEU A 340 2.36 10.82 17.60
C LEU A 340 1.70 11.45 16.37
N SER A 341 0.61 10.87 15.88
CA SER A 341 -0.16 11.46 14.78
C SER A 341 -0.85 12.76 15.20
N GLY A 342 -1.51 12.77 16.37
CA GLY A 342 -2.20 13.95 16.88
C GLY A 342 -1.27 15.13 17.20
N THR A 343 -0.02 14.84 17.59
CA THR A 343 0.98 15.89 17.94
C THR A 343 1.90 16.27 16.78
N LYS A 344 1.68 15.71 15.57
CA LYS A 344 2.57 15.94 14.41
C LYS A 344 2.68 17.42 14.02
N ALA A 345 1.56 18.14 14.01
CA ALA A 345 1.53 19.56 13.68
C ALA A 345 2.33 20.39 14.69
N SER A 346 2.09 20.19 15.99
CA SER A 346 2.81 20.90 17.06
C SER A 346 4.30 20.59 17.07
N ARG A 347 4.68 19.33 16.82
CA ARG A 347 6.11 18.95 16.70
C ARG A 347 6.80 19.60 15.51
N ASN A 348 6.12 19.66 14.36
CA ASN A 348 6.66 20.31 13.17
C ASN A 348 6.81 21.83 13.41
N GLN A 349 5.87 22.46 14.08
CA GLN A 349 5.94 23.87 14.45
C GLN A 349 7.08 24.13 15.42
N ALA A 350 7.25 23.30 16.47
CA ALA A 350 8.38 23.39 17.39
C ALA A 350 9.72 23.21 16.67
N LEU A 351 9.84 22.29 15.72
CA LEU A 351 11.05 22.10 14.92
C LEU A 351 11.34 23.28 13.99
N SER A 352 10.30 23.92 13.43
CA SER A 352 10.45 25.15 12.64
C SER A 352 11.03 26.28 13.48
N ILE A 353 10.45 26.54 14.65
CA ILE A 353 10.94 27.53 15.61
C ILE A 353 12.38 27.22 16.05
N ALA A 354 12.65 25.96 16.42
CA ALA A 354 14.00 25.53 16.79
C ALA A 354 15.02 25.75 15.68
N SER A 355 14.63 25.60 14.40
CA SER A 355 15.53 25.85 13.26
C SER A 355 15.89 27.33 13.11
N LYS A 356 15.00 28.26 13.48
CA LYS A 356 15.26 29.70 13.52
C LYS A 356 16.15 30.07 14.70
N LEU A 357 15.79 29.58 15.89
CA LEU A 357 16.54 29.79 17.12
C LEU A 357 17.96 29.20 17.05
N GLN A 358 18.19 28.13 16.35
CA GLN A 358 19.50 27.50 16.18
C GLN A 358 20.54 28.46 15.60
N ARG A 359 20.12 29.36 14.71
CA ARG A 359 21.03 30.32 14.06
C ARG A 359 21.53 31.38 15.03
N VAL A 360 20.71 31.73 16.01
CA VAL A 360 21.01 32.80 16.99
C VAL A 360 21.64 32.24 18.24
N LEU A 361 21.12 31.11 18.76
CA LEU A 361 21.57 30.53 20.03
C LEU A 361 22.71 29.51 19.89
N HIS A 362 23.13 29.20 18.65
CA HIS A 362 24.21 28.25 18.33
C HIS A 362 24.05 26.89 19.04
N SER A 363 22.80 26.43 19.25
CA SER A 363 22.48 25.22 19.99
C SER A 363 21.90 24.15 19.07
N SER A 364 21.95 22.86 19.44
CA SER A 364 21.37 21.80 18.67
C SER A 364 19.83 21.83 18.72
N ARG A 365 19.14 21.49 17.62
CA ARG A 365 17.66 21.46 17.56
C ARG A 365 17.05 20.64 18.70
N ARG A 366 17.67 19.51 19.05
CA ARG A 366 17.19 18.65 20.14
C ARG A 366 17.24 19.38 21.48
N ARG A 367 18.33 20.07 21.76
CA ARG A 367 18.50 20.85 22.99
C ARG A 367 17.53 22.04 23.03
N LEU A 368 17.35 22.72 21.90
CA LEU A 368 16.40 23.82 21.78
C LEU A 368 14.98 23.36 22.13
N VAL A 369 14.48 22.29 21.51
CA VAL A 369 13.11 21.79 21.76
C VAL A 369 12.94 21.29 23.20
N HIS A 370 13.92 20.60 23.77
CA HIS A 370 13.76 19.98 25.09
C HIS A 370 13.99 20.91 26.27
N TYR A 371 14.82 21.94 26.10
CA TYR A 371 15.25 22.81 27.21
C TYR A 371 15.07 24.29 26.92
N GLU A 372 15.70 24.82 25.90
CA GLU A 372 15.84 26.27 25.71
C GLU A 372 14.54 26.95 25.33
N MET A 373 13.71 26.32 24.52
CA MET A 373 12.37 26.84 24.18
C MET A 373 11.45 26.92 25.39
N LYS A 374 11.58 26.01 26.36
CA LYS A 374 10.83 26.07 27.62
C LYS A 374 11.22 27.25 28.48
N VAL A 375 12.52 27.52 28.51
CA VAL A 375 13.04 28.69 29.22
C VAL A 375 12.59 29.99 28.57
N LEU A 376 12.68 30.07 27.22
CA LEU A 376 12.18 31.23 26.48
C LEU A 376 10.66 31.41 26.65
N ALA A 377 9.91 30.34 26.68
CA ALA A 377 8.46 30.38 26.93
C ALA A 377 8.15 30.97 28.32
N GLN A 378 8.89 30.54 29.33
CA GLN A 378 8.75 31.11 30.69
C GLN A 378 9.15 32.60 30.78
N LEU A 379 10.18 33.02 30.08
CA LEU A 379 10.57 34.42 30.01
C LEU A 379 9.48 35.26 29.34
N VAL A 380 8.97 34.83 28.22
CA VAL A 380 7.87 35.50 27.49
C VAL A 380 6.63 35.62 28.39
N ARG A 381 6.26 34.57 29.14
CA ARG A 381 5.12 34.62 30.07
C ARG A 381 5.34 35.62 31.18
N LYS A 382 6.56 35.64 31.79
CA LYS A 382 6.90 36.59 32.86
C LYS A 382 6.84 38.05 32.40
N GLU A 383 7.31 38.33 31.19
CA GLU A 383 7.22 39.69 30.61
C GLU A 383 5.77 40.12 30.40
N ILE A 384 4.88 39.20 29.95
CA ILE A 384 3.45 39.45 29.83
C ILE A 384 2.83 39.72 31.21
N GLU A 385 3.18 38.94 32.22
CA GLU A 385 2.69 39.10 33.61
C GLU A 385 3.20 40.41 34.25
N ALA A 386 4.40 40.86 33.86
CA ALA A 386 4.99 42.15 34.31
C ALA A 386 4.35 43.37 33.63
N GLY A 387 3.37 43.17 32.71
CA GLY A 387 2.62 44.25 32.09
C GLY A 387 3.16 44.72 30.74
N ALA A 388 4.11 43.97 30.13
CA ALA A 388 4.54 44.25 28.76
C ALA A 388 3.39 44.00 27.76
N THR A 389 3.23 44.89 26.80
CA THR A 389 2.23 44.69 25.76
C THR A 389 2.64 43.54 24.83
N LYS A 390 1.67 42.72 24.41
CA LYS A 390 1.95 41.58 23.52
C LYS A 390 2.64 42.02 22.22
N ASP A 391 2.29 43.17 21.67
CA ASP A 391 2.88 43.67 20.45
C ASP A 391 4.38 43.99 20.61
N ASN A 392 4.78 44.60 21.74
CA ASN A 392 6.19 44.83 22.04
C ASN A 392 7.00 43.52 22.15
N ILE A 393 6.37 42.47 22.69
CA ILE A 393 7.01 41.14 22.76
C ILE A 393 7.13 40.50 21.38
N TYR A 394 6.12 40.63 20.55
CA TYR A 394 6.18 40.11 19.17
C TYR A 394 7.29 40.80 18.36
N ASP A 395 7.38 42.12 18.44
CA ASP A 395 8.39 42.92 17.77
C ASP A 395 9.81 42.55 18.26
N LEU A 396 9.98 42.34 19.58
CA LEU A 396 11.24 41.91 20.17
C LEU A 396 11.64 40.49 19.69
N MET A 397 10.67 39.56 19.64
CA MET A 397 10.96 38.18 19.23
C MET A 397 11.19 38.09 17.72
N GLU A 398 10.54 38.90 16.93
CA GLU A 398 10.78 39.01 15.48
C GLU A 398 12.15 39.60 15.21
N TYR A 399 12.51 40.70 15.88
CA TYR A 399 13.80 41.35 15.71
C TYR A 399 14.97 40.49 16.19
N SER A 400 14.84 39.85 17.38
CA SER A 400 15.92 39.09 18.01
C SER A 400 16.12 37.71 17.44
N TYR A 401 15.01 37.02 17.04
CA TYR A 401 15.02 35.60 16.71
C TYR A 401 14.36 35.29 15.36
N GLY A 402 13.78 36.26 14.67
CA GLY A 402 13.07 36.08 13.41
C GLY A 402 11.79 35.24 13.54
N LEU A 403 11.16 35.28 14.74
CA LEU A 403 9.91 34.55 15.00
C LEU A 403 8.70 35.41 14.64
N ALA A 404 7.85 34.89 13.79
CA ALA A 404 6.57 35.53 13.47
C ALA A 404 5.62 35.52 14.67
N LYS A 405 4.60 36.39 14.68
CA LYS A 405 3.59 36.51 15.74
C LYS A 405 3.00 35.16 16.16
N ALA A 406 2.54 34.35 15.18
CA ALA A 406 1.98 33.02 15.45
C ALA A 406 3.00 32.02 16.07
N GLU A 407 4.28 32.15 15.73
CA GLU A 407 5.35 31.31 16.30
C GLU A 407 5.68 31.72 17.73
N THR A 408 5.61 33.03 18.03
CA THR A 408 5.79 33.57 19.41
C THR A 408 4.59 33.18 20.28
N GLU A 409 3.37 33.20 19.79
CA GLU A 409 2.17 32.71 20.49
C GLU A 409 2.29 31.21 20.79
N PHE A 410 2.73 30.42 19.80
CA PHE A 410 2.98 28.99 20.03
C PHE A 410 4.07 28.77 21.07
N LEU A 411 5.21 29.52 21.01
CA LEU A 411 6.26 29.43 21.99
C LEU A 411 5.77 29.78 23.39
N ALA A 412 4.95 30.81 23.53
CA ALA A 412 4.35 31.18 24.82
C ALA A 412 3.42 30.11 25.39
N SER A 413 2.82 29.29 24.54
CA SER A 413 1.98 28.14 24.94
C SER A 413 2.77 26.86 25.22
N TYR A 414 4.03 26.81 24.82
CA TYR A 414 4.93 25.66 24.93
C TYR A 414 5.44 25.45 26.34
#